data_e6299f9443e69bd5391cb2303a25e6c1
#
_entry.id   e6299f9443e69bd5391cb2303a25e6c1
#
_cell.length_a   1.000
_cell.length_b   1.000
_cell.length_c   1.000
_cell.angle_alpha   90.00
_cell.angle_beta   90.00
_cell.angle_gamma   90.00
#
_symmetry.space_group_name_H-M   'P 1'
#
loop_
_entity.id
_entity.type
_entity.pdbx_description
1 polymer ?
#
loop_
_entity_poly.entity_id
_entity_poly.type
_entity_poly.pdbx_seq_one_letter_code
_entity_poly.pdbx_strand_id
1 'polypeptide(L)'
;MSNYHVEPAAQSQALTREAIKALRHEQVQGISRRQLLRTSLGAAIGLWLLEIGAGTIGFIWPSIASGSRSQVKIGTFKDVKAQNSSLPIDQGFPAYYQEAKSFIVLIDLGRQEFIPGEDKTGDGTALNVRALYQRCPHLGCKPNPCLKNFWLECPCHGSRYDRLGIKALGVQYGPAPRGMDRFATIVDSSGSLAVDTLKITLGPLPIALGQPGLIPPRTPTGCI
;
A
#
# COMPACT_ATOMS: atom_id res chain seq x y z
N MET A 1 90.33 46.55 -3.36
CA MET A 1 90.47 45.29 -4.07
C MET A 1 89.32 44.39 -3.59
N SER A 2 88.39 44.24 -4.39
CA SER A 2 87.09 43.60 -4.04
C SER A 2 87.06 42.17 -4.51
N ASN A 3 86.93 41.21 -3.58
CA ASN A 3 86.65 39.79 -3.87
C ASN A 3 85.13 39.60 -3.89
N TYR A 4 84.55 39.53 -5.05
CA TYR A 4 83.19 39.06 -5.26
C TYR A 4 83.20 37.58 -5.34
N HIS A 5 82.70 36.91 -4.30
CA HIS A 5 82.38 35.48 -4.33
C HIS A 5 81.06 35.35 -5.09
N VAL A 6 81.14 34.79 -6.30
CA VAL A 6 79.96 34.39 -7.05
C VAL A 6 79.70 32.90 -6.75
N GLU A 7 78.90 32.65 -5.71
CA GLU A 7 78.44 31.27 -5.49
C GLU A 7 77.07 31.15 -4.85
N PRO A 8 76.00 31.55 -5.56
CA PRO A 8 74.67 31.04 -5.23
C PRO A 8 73.99 30.24 -6.37
N ALA A 9 74.44 30.35 -7.61
CA ALA A 9 73.73 29.74 -8.76
C ALA A 9 73.86 28.20 -8.82
N ALA A 10 75.02 27.66 -8.45
CA ALA A 10 75.28 26.23 -8.49
C ALA A 10 74.51 25.45 -7.40
N GLN A 11 74.42 26.00 -6.17
CA GLN A 11 73.64 25.41 -5.07
C GLN A 11 72.13 25.44 -5.31
N SER A 12 71.61 26.51 -5.89
CA SER A 12 70.21 26.64 -6.29
C SER A 12 69.82 25.61 -7.37
N GLN A 13 70.67 25.41 -8.33
CA GLN A 13 70.41 24.42 -9.39
C GLN A 13 70.54 22.96 -8.88
N ALA A 14 71.39 22.68 -7.94
CA ALA A 14 71.51 21.38 -7.29
C ALA A 14 70.27 21.01 -6.48
N LEU A 15 69.77 21.95 -5.65
CA LEU A 15 68.58 21.81 -4.84
C LEU A 15 67.30 21.63 -5.75
N THR A 16 67.26 22.32 -6.87
CA THR A 16 66.12 22.18 -7.82
C THR A 16 66.18 20.80 -8.52
N ARG A 17 67.33 20.27 -8.87
CA ARG A 17 67.50 18.95 -9.45
C ARG A 17 67.19 17.84 -8.46
N GLU A 18 67.56 17.99 -7.21
CA GLU A 18 67.20 17.04 -6.14
C GLU A 18 65.72 17.04 -5.85
N ALA A 19 65.08 18.22 -5.79
CA ALA A 19 63.65 18.34 -5.62
C ALA A 19 62.87 17.75 -6.82
N ILE A 20 63.32 17.94 -8.04
CA ILE A 20 62.71 17.36 -9.24
C ILE A 20 62.92 15.82 -9.25
N LYS A 21 64.08 15.33 -8.78
CA LYS A 21 64.28 13.88 -8.64
C LYS A 21 63.37 13.27 -7.58
N ALA A 22 63.22 13.95 -6.43
CA ALA A 22 62.34 13.53 -5.35
C ALA A 22 60.86 13.46 -5.84
N LEU A 23 60.39 14.50 -6.52
CA LEU A 23 59.05 14.54 -7.11
C LEU A 23 58.86 13.47 -8.21
N ARG A 24 59.90 13.16 -9.00
CA ARG A 24 59.84 12.11 -10.01
C ARG A 24 59.89 10.70 -9.40
N HIS A 25 60.54 10.52 -8.25
CA HIS A 25 60.51 9.27 -7.50
C HIS A 25 59.15 9.02 -6.82
N GLU A 26 58.52 10.09 -6.37
CA GLU A 26 57.15 9.98 -5.78
C GLU A 26 56.10 9.70 -6.83
N GLN A 27 56.28 10.15 -8.08
CA GLN A 27 55.31 9.93 -9.18
C GLN A 27 55.47 8.54 -9.87
N VAL A 28 56.51 7.79 -9.61
CA VAL A 28 56.72 6.47 -10.23
C VAL A 28 56.83 5.35 -9.19
N GLN A 29 55.89 5.33 -8.25
CA GLN A 29 55.52 4.05 -7.66
C GLN A 29 54.66 3.34 -8.68
N GLY A 30 55.26 2.71 -9.65
CA GLY A 30 54.59 1.94 -10.67
C GLY A 30 53.72 0.87 -10.01
N ILE A 31 52.40 1.05 -10.08
CA ILE A 31 51.45 0.05 -9.62
C ILE A 31 51.82 -1.28 -10.30
N SER A 32 52.26 -2.27 -9.55
CA SER A 32 52.61 -3.56 -10.12
C SER A 32 51.34 -4.18 -10.76
N ARG A 33 51.52 -4.94 -11.86
CA ARG A 33 50.40 -5.63 -12.53
C ARG A 33 49.55 -6.45 -11.54
N ARG A 34 50.20 -7.06 -10.54
CA ARG A 34 49.55 -7.83 -9.48
C ARG A 34 48.71 -6.93 -8.54
N GLN A 35 49.22 -5.74 -8.24
CA GLN A 35 48.52 -4.77 -7.39
C GLN A 35 47.32 -4.16 -8.13
N LEU A 36 47.49 -3.82 -9.41
CA LEU A 36 46.39 -3.34 -10.27
C LEU A 36 45.26 -4.37 -10.35
N LEU A 37 45.60 -5.65 -10.62
CA LEU A 37 44.58 -6.72 -10.69
C LEU A 37 43.88 -6.95 -9.35
N ARG A 38 44.57 -6.87 -8.23
CA ARG A 38 43.97 -7.03 -6.89
C ARG A 38 43.07 -5.88 -6.53
N THR A 39 43.49 -4.64 -6.80
CA THR A 39 42.67 -3.46 -6.48
C THR A 39 41.46 -3.34 -7.40
N SER A 40 41.62 -3.63 -8.71
CA SER A 40 40.48 -3.61 -9.64
C SER A 40 39.47 -4.71 -9.33
N LEU A 41 39.92 -5.92 -9.03
CA LEU A 41 39.03 -7.01 -8.62
C LEU A 41 38.34 -6.70 -7.30
N GLY A 42 39.06 -6.18 -6.31
CA GLY A 42 38.45 -5.76 -5.03
C GLY A 42 37.41 -4.64 -5.20
N ALA A 43 37.71 -3.65 -6.03
CA ALA A 43 36.78 -2.57 -6.34
C ALA A 43 35.54 -3.10 -7.06
N ALA A 44 35.70 -3.98 -8.04
CA ALA A 44 34.57 -4.58 -8.78
C ALA A 44 33.67 -5.41 -7.86
N ILE A 45 34.26 -6.26 -7.00
CA ILE A 45 33.49 -7.02 -6.01
C ILE A 45 32.78 -6.09 -5.02
N GLY A 46 33.47 -5.05 -4.52
CA GLY A 46 32.89 -4.07 -3.61
C GLY A 46 31.70 -3.33 -4.23
N LEU A 47 31.82 -2.91 -5.49
CA LEU A 47 30.73 -2.24 -6.22
C LEU A 47 29.55 -3.19 -6.41
N TRP A 48 29.79 -4.42 -6.79
CA TRP A 48 28.75 -5.44 -6.97
C TRP A 48 28.01 -5.76 -5.65
N LEU A 49 28.74 -5.91 -4.55
CA LEU A 49 28.14 -6.09 -3.22
C LEU A 49 27.31 -4.88 -2.78
N LEU A 50 27.77 -3.68 -3.11
CA LEU A 50 27.04 -2.44 -2.81
C LEU A 50 25.73 -2.35 -3.62
N GLU A 51 25.76 -2.68 -4.91
CA GLU A 51 24.56 -2.71 -5.75
C GLU A 51 23.53 -3.74 -5.27
N ILE A 52 23.99 -4.96 -4.98
CA ILE A 52 23.08 -6.00 -4.44
C ILE A 52 22.57 -5.59 -3.08
N GLY A 53 23.43 -5.10 -2.19
CA GLY A 53 23.01 -4.63 -0.85
C GLY A 53 22.00 -3.50 -0.93
N ALA A 54 22.28 -2.47 -1.71
CA ALA A 54 21.37 -1.34 -1.91
C ALA A 54 20.07 -1.76 -2.57
N GLY A 55 20.13 -2.63 -3.59
CA GLY A 55 18.95 -3.17 -4.25
C GLY A 55 18.07 -4.00 -3.32
N THR A 56 18.69 -4.85 -2.52
CA THR A 56 17.99 -5.68 -1.52
C THR A 56 17.33 -4.82 -0.46
N ILE A 57 18.05 -3.84 0.09
CA ILE A 57 17.49 -2.89 1.06
C ILE A 57 16.35 -2.10 0.43
N GLY A 58 16.53 -1.58 -0.79
CA GLY A 58 15.48 -0.86 -1.51
C GLY A 58 14.23 -1.70 -1.80
N PHE A 59 14.40 -3.00 -2.02
CA PHE A 59 13.30 -3.93 -2.24
C PHE A 59 12.58 -4.30 -0.94
N ILE A 60 13.33 -4.54 0.15
CA ILE A 60 12.77 -4.92 1.46
C ILE A 60 12.24 -3.69 2.20
N TRP A 61 12.84 -2.51 1.95
CA TRP A 61 12.39 -1.29 2.61
C TRP A 61 11.00 -0.93 2.13
N PRO A 62 10.01 -0.95 3.01
CA PRO A 62 8.67 -0.54 2.61
C PRO A 62 8.77 0.87 2.02
N SER A 63 8.21 1.08 0.84
CA SER A 63 8.23 2.37 0.17
C SER A 63 7.42 3.41 0.98
N ILE A 64 8.05 3.95 2.00
CA ILE A 64 7.52 5.04 2.84
C ILE A 64 7.32 6.31 1.98
N ALA A 65 7.95 6.33 0.78
CA ALA A 65 7.90 7.45 -0.15
C ALA A 65 6.58 7.58 -0.94
N SER A 66 5.81 6.52 -1.15
CA SER A 66 4.41 6.70 -1.50
C SER A 66 3.69 7.04 -0.20
N GLY A 67 3.58 8.33 0.11
CA GLY A 67 2.81 8.81 1.24
C GLY A 67 1.53 8.03 1.26
N SER A 68 1.46 7.05 2.15
CA SER A 68 0.28 6.25 2.39
C SER A 68 -0.75 7.26 2.86
N ARG A 69 -1.53 7.77 1.91
CA ARG A 69 -2.71 8.54 2.28
C ARG A 69 -3.57 7.54 3.02
N SER A 70 -3.50 7.58 4.34
CA SER A 70 -4.35 6.73 5.18
C SER A 70 -5.81 6.98 4.83
N GLN A 71 -6.12 8.20 4.39
CA GLN A 71 -7.45 8.63 4.01
C GLN A 71 -7.59 8.71 2.49
N VAL A 72 -8.38 7.80 1.95
CA VAL A 72 -8.75 7.78 0.54
C VAL A 72 -10.07 8.53 0.39
N LYS A 73 -10.05 9.63 -0.37
CA LYS A 73 -11.27 10.39 -0.70
C LYS A 73 -12.11 9.59 -1.71
N ILE A 74 -13.35 9.36 -1.36
CA ILE A 74 -14.31 8.62 -2.19
C ILE A 74 -15.19 9.56 -3.01
N GLY A 75 -15.60 10.68 -2.43
CA GLY A 75 -16.51 11.65 -3.05
C GLY A 75 -17.79 11.85 -2.25
N THR A 76 -18.77 12.48 -2.88
CA THR A 76 -20.08 12.77 -2.27
C THR A 76 -21.04 11.59 -2.42
N PHE A 77 -22.18 11.65 -1.73
CA PHE A 77 -23.27 10.69 -1.91
C PHE A 77 -23.70 10.57 -3.37
N LYS A 78 -23.75 11.68 -4.10
CA LYS A 78 -24.09 11.72 -5.52
C LYS A 78 -23.08 10.93 -6.36
N ASP A 79 -21.79 11.02 -6.05
CA ASP A 79 -20.74 10.30 -6.76
C ASP A 79 -20.83 8.79 -6.52
N VAL A 80 -21.06 8.38 -5.27
CA VAL A 80 -21.30 6.98 -4.90
C VAL A 80 -22.54 6.43 -5.59
N LYS A 81 -23.62 7.21 -5.61
CA LYS A 81 -24.85 6.83 -6.31
C LYS A 81 -24.63 6.67 -7.82
N ALA A 82 -23.88 7.58 -8.43
CA ALA A 82 -23.57 7.51 -9.86
C ALA A 82 -22.73 6.27 -10.22
N GLN A 83 -21.78 5.89 -9.41
CA GLN A 83 -20.98 4.66 -9.62
C GLN A 83 -21.81 3.38 -9.45
N ASN A 84 -22.89 3.45 -8.68
CA ASN A 84 -23.85 2.35 -8.53
C ASN A 84 -24.95 2.34 -9.60
N SER A 85 -24.89 3.23 -10.59
CA SER A 85 -25.96 3.36 -11.60
C SER A 85 -26.17 2.11 -12.45
N SER A 86 -25.17 1.23 -12.56
CA SER A 86 -25.26 -0.07 -13.25
C SER A 86 -25.69 -1.22 -12.33
N LEU A 87 -25.80 -0.98 -11.02
CA LEU A 87 -26.18 -1.95 -10.02
C LEU A 87 -27.49 -1.53 -9.39
N PRO A 88 -28.36 -2.46 -9.00
CA PRO A 88 -29.63 -2.11 -8.37
C PRO A 88 -29.38 -1.50 -6.98
N ILE A 89 -29.14 -0.20 -6.91
CA ILE A 89 -28.91 0.50 -5.64
C ILE A 89 -30.11 0.38 -4.71
N ASP A 90 -31.30 0.25 -5.29
CA ASP A 90 -32.54 0.00 -4.57
C ASP A 90 -32.50 -1.30 -3.77
N GLN A 91 -31.66 -2.24 -4.21
CA GLN A 91 -31.38 -3.49 -3.53
C GLN A 91 -30.14 -3.38 -2.62
N GLY A 92 -29.55 -2.20 -2.52
CA GLY A 92 -28.44 -1.90 -1.63
C GLY A 92 -27.13 -2.58 -1.99
N PHE A 93 -26.91 -2.83 -3.27
CA PHE A 93 -25.66 -3.45 -3.70
C PHE A 93 -24.49 -2.47 -3.60
N PRO A 94 -23.34 -2.87 -3.06
CA PRO A 94 -22.23 -1.95 -2.79
C PRO A 94 -21.46 -1.55 -4.05
N ALA A 95 -21.00 -0.28 -4.10
CA ALA A 95 -20.02 0.18 -5.07
C ALA A 95 -18.61 -0.23 -4.64
N TYR A 96 -17.79 -0.69 -5.58
CA TYR A 96 -16.39 -1.03 -5.32
C TYR A 96 -15.47 0.14 -5.68
N TYR A 97 -14.60 0.52 -4.75
CA TYR A 97 -13.58 1.54 -4.91
C TYR A 97 -12.19 0.92 -4.81
N GLN A 98 -11.50 0.91 -5.93
CA GLN A 98 -10.20 0.22 -6.06
C GLN A 98 -9.11 0.87 -5.20
N GLU A 99 -9.08 2.20 -5.13
CA GLU A 99 -8.08 2.94 -4.34
C GLU A 99 -8.19 2.62 -2.84
N ALA A 100 -9.42 2.47 -2.34
CA ALA A 100 -9.69 2.10 -0.96
C ALA A 100 -9.74 0.57 -0.74
N LYS A 101 -9.67 -0.23 -1.81
CA LYS A 101 -9.85 -1.70 -1.77
C LYS A 101 -11.09 -2.11 -0.97
N SER A 102 -12.17 -1.35 -1.11
CA SER A 102 -13.37 -1.51 -0.30
C SER A 102 -14.65 -1.37 -1.12
N PHE A 103 -15.69 -2.03 -0.62
CA PHE A 103 -17.06 -1.78 -1.06
C PHE A 103 -17.65 -0.68 -0.19
N ILE A 104 -18.23 0.33 -0.80
CA ILE A 104 -18.96 1.39 -0.10
C ILE A 104 -20.44 1.08 -0.12
N VAL A 105 -21.02 0.93 1.05
CA VAL A 105 -22.37 0.45 1.26
C VAL A 105 -23.19 1.51 1.99
N LEU A 106 -24.39 1.77 1.49
CA LEU A 106 -25.37 2.58 2.19
C LEU A 106 -26.10 1.74 3.24
N ILE A 107 -26.18 2.22 4.47
CA ILE A 107 -26.88 1.54 5.56
C ILE A 107 -28.39 1.68 5.41
N ASP A 108 -28.84 2.92 5.27
CA ASP A 108 -30.25 3.26 5.02
C ASP A 108 -30.41 3.74 3.57
N LEU A 109 -31.04 2.91 2.76
CA LEU A 109 -31.29 3.18 1.35
C LEU A 109 -32.31 4.29 1.12
N GLY A 110 -33.15 4.57 2.10
CA GLY A 110 -34.14 5.67 2.06
C GLY A 110 -33.51 7.05 2.19
N ARG A 111 -32.29 7.12 2.77
CA ARG A 111 -31.57 8.40 2.90
C ARG A 111 -30.91 8.76 1.56
N GLN A 112 -30.85 10.07 1.28
CA GLN A 112 -30.25 10.60 0.05
C GLN A 112 -28.93 11.32 0.30
N GLU A 113 -28.35 11.15 1.48
CA GLU A 113 -27.14 11.84 1.92
C GLU A 113 -26.33 11.01 2.90
N PHE A 114 -25.03 11.33 2.99
CA PHE A 114 -24.19 10.91 4.11
C PHE A 114 -24.37 11.90 5.26
N ILE A 115 -24.31 11.41 6.50
CA ILE A 115 -24.35 12.24 7.70
C ILE A 115 -22.92 12.68 8.03
N PRO A 116 -22.62 13.99 8.16
CA PRO A 116 -21.29 14.45 8.56
C PRO A 116 -20.85 13.89 9.91
N GLY A 117 -19.58 13.52 10.02
CA GLY A 117 -19.00 12.97 11.24
C GLY A 117 -17.87 11.99 11.01
N GLU A 118 -17.40 11.35 12.09
CA GLU A 118 -16.38 10.31 12.07
C GLU A 118 -16.94 9.01 12.63
N ASP A 119 -16.76 7.90 11.93
CA ASP A 119 -17.02 6.55 12.41
C ASP A 119 -15.72 5.77 12.50
N LYS A 120 -15.18 5.70 13.70
CA LYS A 120 -13.92 4.99 13.99
C LYS A 120 -14.06 3.48 13.92
N THR A 121 -15.26 2.97 14.16
CA THR A 121 -15.55 1.53 14.19
C THR A 121 -15.88 0.98 12.81
N GLY A 122 -16.15 1.84 11.84
CA GLY A 122 -16.61 1.47 10.51
C GLY A 122 -17.99 0.80 10.54
N ASP A 123 -18.78 0.97 11.62
CA ASP A 123 -20.14 0.41 11.68
C ASP A 123 -21.08 1.08 10.68
N GLY A 124 -20.88 2.37 10.44
CA GLY A 124 -21.53 3.13 9.39
C GLY A 124 -22.95 3.61 9.72
N THR A 125 -23.57 3.14 10.80
CA THR A 125 -24.96 3.49 11.13
C THR A 125 -25.13 4.97 11.38
N ALA A 126 -24.15 5.62 12.05
CA ALA A 126 -24.19 7.05 12.33
C ALA A 126 -24.00 7.92 11.09
N LEU A 127 -23.23 7.47 10.10
CA LEU A 127 -22.89 8.24 8.90
C LEU A 127 -23.69 7.82 7.67
N ASN A 128 -24.54 6.83 7.78
CA ASN A 128 -25.28 6.19 6.70
C ASN A 128 -24.40 5.53 5.61
N VAL A 129 -23.14 5.22 5.93
CA VAL A 129 -22.21 4.61 4.99
C VAL A 129 -21.19 3.71 5.70
N ARG A 130 -20.89 2.57 5.12
CA ARG A 130 -19.91 1.61 5.61
C ARG A 130 -18.91 1.29 4.52
N ALA A 131 -17.61 1.23 4.87
CA ALA A 131 -16.56 0.80 3.97
C ALA A 131 -16.13 -0.65 4.32
N LEU A 132 -16.53 -1.61 3.50
CA LEU A 132 -16.20 -3.03 3.69
C LEU A 132 -14.87 -3.34 3.02
N TYR A 133 -13.89 -3.82 3.76
CA TYR A 133 -12.62 -4.26 3.19
C TYR A 133 -12.83 -5.51 2.33
N GLN A 134 -12.46 -5.45 1.05
CA GLN A 134 -12.58 -6.58 0.12
C GLN A 134 -11.57 -7.69 0.46
N ARG A 135 -11.67 -8.22 1.67
CA ARG A 135 -10.82 -9.30 2.16
C ARG A 135 -11.64 -10.30 2.96
N CYS A 136 -11.62 -11.55 2.53
CA CYS A 136 -12.31 -12.62 3.24
C CYS A 136 -11.58 -12.93 4.55
N PRO A 137 -12.26 -12.88 5.72
CA PRO A 137 -11.67 -13.19 7.02
C PRO A 137 -11.23 -14.64 7.19
N HIS A 138 -11.52 -15.53 6.25
CA HIS A 138 -11.01 -16.90 6.28
C HIS A 138 -9.50 -16.94 5.99
N LEU A 139 -9.10 -16.68 4.74
CA LEU A 139 -7.70 -16.75 4.28
C LEU A 139 -7.32 -15.60 3.33
N GLY A 140 -8.06 -14.51 3.33
CA GLY A 140 -7.69 -13.29 2.64
C GLY A 140 -8.07 -13.18 1.17
N CYS A 141 -8.82 -14.13 0.59
CA CYS A 141 -9.33 -14.03 -0.77
C CYS A 141 -10.27 -12.82 -0.92
N LYS A 142 -10.53 -12.41 -2.17
CA LYS A 142 -11.41 -11.27 -2.47
C LYS A 142 -12.83 -11.73 -2.68
N PRO A 143 -13.79 -11.44 -1.79
CA PRO A 143 -15.21 -11.65 -2.05
C PRO A 143 -15.66 -10.75 -3.20
N ASN A 144 -16.51 -11.31 -4.09
CA ASN A 144 -17.07 -10.59 -5.22
C ASN A 144 -18.58 -10.51 -5.12
N PRO A 145 -19.18 -9.44 -5.67
CA PRO A 145 -20.64 -9.33 -5.71
C PRO A 145 -21.26 -10.34 -6.68
N CYS A 146 -22.27 -11.06 -6.21
CA CYS A 146 -23.07 -11.93 -7.03
C CYS A 146 -24.44 -11.30 -7.32
N LEU A 147 -24.67 -10.88 -8.56
CA LEU A 147 -25.92 -10.23 -8.98
C LEU A 147 -27.13 -11.17 -9.02
N LYS A 148 -26.90 -12.48 -8.94
CA LYS A 148 -27.99 -13.47 -8.95
C LYS A 148 -28.66 -13.63 -7.60
N ASN A 149 -27.90 -13.44 -6.52
CA ASN A 149 -28.39 -13.68 -5.17
C ASN A 149 -28.08 -12.56 -4.19
N PHE A 150 -27.42 -11.48 -4.65
CA PHE A 150 -27.03 -10.30 -3.86
C PHE A 150 -26.13 -10.58 -2.66
N TRP A 151 -25.35 -11.65 -2.72
CA TRP A 151 -24.30 -11.93 -1.77
C TRP A 151 -22.95 -11.41 -2.25
N LEU A 152 -22.09 -11.08 -1.30
CA LEU A 152 -20.65 -11.00 -1.54
C LEU A 152 -20.08 -12.40 -1.34
N GLU A 153 -19.66 -13.04 -2.41
CA GLU A 153 -19.22 -14.44 -2.41
C GLU A 153 -17.70 -14.54 -2.55
N CYS A 154 -17.07 -15.32 -1.66
CA CYS A 154 -15.64 -15.60 -1.72
C CYS A 154 -15.37 -16.80 -2.62
N PRO A 155 -14.64 -16.64 -3.74
CA PRO A 155 -14.46 -17.71 -4.73
C PRO A 155 -13.58 -18.88 -4.24
N CYS A 156 -12.81 -18.66 -3.14
CA CYS A 156 -11.87 -19.68 -2.70
C CYS A 156 -12.56 -20.85 -1.96
N HIS A 157 -13.48 -20.55 -1.04
CA HIS A 157 -14.11 -21.58 -0.19
C HIS A 157 -15.60 -21.30 0.07
N GLY A 158 -16.24 -20.47 -0.76
CA GLY A 158 -17.68 -20.26 -0.72
C GLY A 158 -18.20 -19.46 0.48
N SER A 159 -17.34 -18.70 1.19
CA SER A 159 -17.86 -17.83 2.26
C SER A 159 -18.74 -16.73 1.68
N ARG A 160 -19.89 -16.50 2.30
CA ARG A 160 -20.92 -15.56 1.83
C ARG A 160 -21.24 -14.53 2.88
N TYR A 161 -21.35 -13.31 2.42
CA TYR A 161 -21.67 -12.15 3.23
C TYR A 161 -22.82 -11.39 2.60
N ASP A 162 -23.70 -10.85 3.42
CA ASP A 162 -24.73 -9.97 2.90
C ASP A 162 -24.17 -8.64 2.39
N ARG A 163 -25.02 -7.77 1.87
CA ARG A 163 -24.62 -6.46 1.36
C ARG A 163 -23.93 -5.57 2.41
N LEU A 164 -24.18 -5.79 3.69
CA LEU A 164 -23.56 -5.07 4.80
C LEU A 164 -22.27 -5.74 5.32
N GLY A 165 -21.81 -6.80 4.65
CA GLY A 165 -20.62 -7.56 5.02
C GLY A 165 -20.83 -8.51 6.20
N ILE A 166 -22.07 -8.80 6.57
CA ILE A 166 -22.40 -9.68 7.69
C ILE A 166 -22.34 -11.13 7.20
N LYS A 167 -21.64 -11.98 7.95
CA LYS A 167 -21.58 -13.42 7.70
C LYS A 167 -22.84 -14.11 8.24
N ALA A 168 -23.49 -14.88 7.39
CA ALA A 168 -24.61 -15.70 7.80
C ALA A 168 -24.17 -16.93 8.59
N LEU A 169 -24.97 -17.35 9.57
CA LEU A 169 -24.82 -18.63 10.27
C LEU A 169 -25.16 -19.80 9.36
N GLY A 170 -24.38 -20.86 9.47
CA GLY A 170 -24.60 -22.12 8.79
C GLY A 170 -23.43 -22.51 7.87
N VAL A 171 -23.18 -23.80 7.76
CA VAL A 171 -22.09 -24.40 6.96
C VAL A 171 -22.20 -24.09 5.47
N GLN A 172 -23.42 -23.93 4.97
CA GLN A 172 -23.71 -23.58 3.58
C GLN A 172 -23.22 -22.17 3.18
N TYR A 173 -22.87 -21.34 4.16
CA TYR A 173 -22.34 -19.98 3.92
C TYR A 173 -20.82 -19.90 4.02
N GLY A 174 -20.15 -21.05 4.03
CA GLY A 174 -18.71 -21.18 3.98
C GLY A 174 -17.97 -20.95 5.31
N PRO A 175 -16.65 -21.18 5.31
CA PRO A 175 -15.86 -21.36 6.53
C PRO A 175 -15.38 -20.09 7.22
N ALA A 176 -15.66 -18.89 6.69
CA ALA A 176 -15.20 -17.66 7.34
C ALA A 176 -15.71 -17.56 8.79
N PRO A 177 -14.85 -17.23 9.75
CA PRO A 177 -15.22 -17.20 11.17
C PRO A 177 -16.06 -15.98 11.58
N ARG A 178 -16.09 -14.93 10.75
CA ARG A 178 -16.77 -13.66 11.01
C ARG A 178 -17.17 -12.96 9.73
N GLY A 179 -17.88 -11.85 9.84
CA GLY A 179 -18.20 -10.93 8.76
C GLY A 179 -16.98 -10.23 8.18
N MET A 180 -17.15 -9.49 7.10
CA MET A 180 -16.08 -8.72 6.46
C MET A 180 -15.59 -7.61 7.38
N ASP A 181 -14.28 -7.40 7.38
CA ASP A 181 -13.64 -6.31 8.12
C ASP A 181 -14.03 -4.94 7.51
N ARG A 182 -13.95 -3.90 8.30
CA ARG A 182 -14.42 -2.56 7.96
C ARG A 182 -13.32 -1.54 8.18
N PHE A 183 -13.30 -0.50 7.33
CA PHE A 183 -12.45 0.66 7.54
C PHE A 183 -13.20 1.76 8.28
N ALA A 184 -12.46 2.55 9.07
CA ALA A 184 -12.98 3.79 9.60
C ALA A 184 -13.35 4.75 8.46
N THR A 185 -14.44 5.51 8.66
CA THR A 185 -14.94 6.45 7.66
C THR A 185 -15.12 7.84 8.27
N ILE A 186 -14.95 8.85 7.43
CA ILE A 186 -15.12 10.25 7.78
C ILE A 186 -15.97 10.91 6.70
N VAL A 187 -17.03 11.59 7.11
CA VAL A 187 -17.81 12.45 6.21
C VAL A 187 -17.63 13.89 6.68
N ASP A 188 -17.11 14.74 5.81
CA ASP A 188 -16.90 16.16 6.13
C ASP A 188 -18.18 16.96 6.07
N SER A 189 -18.12 18.24 6.45
CA SER A 189 -19.28 19.15 6.44
C SER A 189 -19.83 19.44 5.04
N SER A 190 -19.05 19.11 3.98
CA SER A 190 -19.51 19.22 2.58
C SER A 190 -20.24 17.97 2.10
N GLY A 191 -20.34 16.92 2.94
CA GLY A 191 -20.91 15.64 2.59
C GLY A 191 -19.94 14.75 1.77
N SER A 192 -18.63 15.03 1.81
CA SER A 192 -17.62 14.22 1.14
C SER A 192 -17.10 13.11 2.06
N LEU A 193 -17.10 11.88 1.54
CA LEU A 193 -16.65 10.68 2.23
C LEU A 193 -15.15 10.46 2.02
N ALA A 194 -14.45 10.14 3.11
CA ALA A 194 -13.10 9.60 3.10
C ALA A 194 -13.04 8.29 3.89
N VAL A 195 -12.21 7.35 3.44
CA VAL A 195 -11.98 6.05 4.07
C VAL A 195 -10.56 5.98 4.60
N ASP A 196 -10.38 5.71 5.88
CA ASP A 196 -9.06 5.49 6.50
C ASP A 196 -8.65 4.02 6.42
N THR A 197 -7.85 3.69 5.42
CA THR A 197 -7.44 2.31 5.13
C THR A 197 -6.43 1.72 6.12
N LEU A 198 -5.91 2.52 7.07
CA LEU A 198 -5.03 2.04 8.14
C LEU A 198 -5.81 1.64 9.40
N LYS A 199 -7.04 2.14 9.55
CA LYS A 199 -7.89 1.82 10.69
C LYS A 199 -8.90 0.75 10.31
N ILE A 200 -8.56 -0.49 10.64
CA ILE A 200 -9.38 -1.68 10.35
C ILE A 200 -10.07 -2.14 11.63
N THR A 201 -11.39 -2.30 11.56
CA THR A 201 -12.20 -2.94 12.60
C THR A 201 -12.65 -4.32 12.10
N LEU A 202 -12.53 -5.32 12.96
CA LEU A 202 -12.95 -6.68 12.62
C LEU A 202 -14.46 -6.75 12.40
N GLY A 203 -14.87 -7.56 11.43
CA GLY A 203 -16.27 -7.84 11.16
C GLY A 203 -16.96 -8.54 12.32
N PRO A 204 -18.31 -8.42 12.45
CA PRO A 204 -19.06 -9.05 13.53
C PRO A 204 -19.08 -10.57 13.38
N LEU A 205 -19.35 -11.26 14.49
CA LEU A 205 -19.60 -12.71 14.46
C LEU A 205 -20.79 -13.03 13.54
N PRO A 206 -20.84 -14.24 12.99
CA PRO A 206 -21.95 -14.67 12.16
C PRO A 206 -23.29 -14.62 12.91
N ILE A 207 -24.33 -14.16 12.23
CA ILE A 207 -25.67 -14.07 12.79
C ILE A 207 -26.67 -14.80 11.87
N ALA A 208 -27.84 -15.12 12.42
CA ALA A 208 -28.95 -15.61 11.61
C ALA A 208 -29.29 -14.55 10.53
N LEU A 209 -29.64 -15.03 9.35
CA LEU A 209 -30.00 -14.16 8.24
C LEU A 209 -31.18 -13.25 8.57
N GLY A 210 -31.04 -12.01 8.32
CA GLY A 210 -32.06 -11.04 8.65
C GLY A 210 -31.64 -9.61 8.30
N GLN A 211 -31.24 -9.38 7.04
CA GLN A 211 -31.13 -8.02 6.56
C GLN A 211 -32.44 -7.60 5.91
N PRO A 212 -33.05 -6.50 6.31
CA PRO A 212 -34.24 -5.96 5.65
C PRO A 212 -33.97 -5.79 4.14
N GLY A 213 -34.82 -6.33 3.32
CA GLY A 213 -34.73 -6.22 1.86
C GLY A 213 -33.82 -7.22 1.15
N LEU A 214 -33.05 -8.05 1.88
CA LEU A 214 -32.30 -9.14 1.30
C LEU A 214 -32.95 -10.47 1.71
N ILE A 215 -33.69 -11.06 0.80
CA ILE A 215 -34.20 -12.41 0.95
C ILE A 215 -33.15 -13.33 0.32
N PRO A 216 -32.39 -14.08 1.11
CA PRO A 216 -31.45 -15.04 0.55
C PRO A 216 -32.23 -16.10 -0.25
N PRO A 217 -31.72 -16.56 -1.39
CA PRO A 217 -32.32 -17.65 -2.09
C PRO A 217 -32.40 -18.89 -1.18
N ARG A 218 -33.48 -19.62 -1.23
CA ARG A 218 -33.69 -20.85 -0.42
C ARG A 218 -32.62 -21.91 -0.67
N THR A 219 -32.03 -21.89 -1.85
CA THR A 219 -30.87 -22.72 -2.20
C THR A 219 -29.70 -21.79 -2.46
N PRO A 220 -28.49 -22.09 -1.99
CA PRO A 220 -27.29 -21.28 -2.21
C PRO A 220 -26.75 -21.45 -3.64
N THR A 221 -27.59 -21.28 -4.65
CA THR A 221 -27.13 -21.14 -6.04
C THR A 221 -26.47 -19.78 -6.16
N GLY A 222 -25.15 -19.79 -6.18
CA GLY A 222 -24.36 -18.57 -6.24
C GLY A 222 -23.77 -18.32 -7.62
N CYS A 223 -22.83 -17.38 -7.63
CA CYS A 223 -21.98 -17.10 -8.78
C CYS A 223 -20.71 -17.96 -8.75
N ILE A 224 -20.50 -18.74 -7.69
CA ILE A 224 -19.40 -19.68 -7.45
C ILE A 224 -19.94 -21.07 -7.25
#